data_8e94799ac8505a45aa33c1b06c038172
#
_entry.id   8e94799ac8505a45aa33c1b06c038172
#
_cell.length_a   1.000
_cell.length_b   1.000
_cell.length_c   1.000
_cell.angle_alpha   90.00
_cell.angle_beta   90.00
_cell.angle_gamma   90.00
#
_symmetry.space_group_name_H-M   'P 1'
#
loop_
_entity.id
_entity.type
_entity.pdbx_description
1 polymer ?
#
loop_
_entity_poly.entity_id
_entity_poly.type
_entity_poly.pdbx_seq_one_letter_code
_entity_poly.pdbx_strand_id
1 'polypeptide(L)'
;MENSTRRHFLKTTAALAATSVIAQNAHAEGGDELKIGLIGCGGRGTGAAGQALKADRNVKLWAMADAFDDKIATSLNLLQADREIAPKIDVPAERRFAGFDAYQRVIGCCDVVLLCTPPHFRPIHLRAAVQANKHVFAEKPCAVDAPGVRSVIETCEDARRRNLSIVSGLCLRHDNGFKDTVQRIHDGAIGEVIAMQANDLRGGIWRRERTPDMSEMTWQMRNWYYYTWLSGDFNVEQHVHYLDVCAWIMRDTYPIKCIGNGGRQVRTGAEFGHIYDHFSVVYEWENGAKLFSQCRQQASCPNDMSGHALGRRGTALLTERRRGLVLRADGNQRVYEGPANNMYQTEHDVLFASIRNSRPINNGEYMAKSTLMAIQARMAAYTGQVVTWQQALNSREDLSPQGYTFDSRPPASEVAMPGVTRLV
;
A
#
# COMPACT_ATOMS: atom_id res chain seq x y z
N MET A 1 -40.31 -52.98 -14.79
CA MET A 1 -39.81 -51.94 -15.71
C MET A 1 -39.75 -50.62 -14.95
N GLU A 2 -38.56 -50.03 -14.96
CA GLU A 2 -38.22 -48.61 -14.71
C GLU A 2 -38.18 -48.04 -13.32
N ASN A 3 -37.02 -48.21 -12.73
CA ASN A 3 -36.48 -47.26 -11.72
C ASN A 3 -34.97 -47.01 -11.94
N SER A 4 -34.57 -46.82 -13.21
CA SER A 4 -33.15 -46.72 -13.60
C SER A 4 -32.70 -45.30 -14.04
N THR A 5 -33.62 -44.38 -14.32
CA THR A 5 -33.32 -43.11 -15.03
C THR A 5 -32.98 -41.95 -14.09
N ARG A 6 -33.44 -41.95 -12.85
CA ARG A 6 -33.19 -40.82 -11.91
C ARG A 6 -31.83 -40.86 -11.23
N ARG A 7 -31.26 -42.04 -11.02
CA ARG A 7 -29.93 -42.21 -10.41
C ARG A 7 -28.78 -41.91 -11.39
N HIS A 8 -28.99 -42.16 -12.68
CA HIS A 8 -27.97 -41.82 -13.69
C HIS A 8 -27.91 -40.34 -13.97
N PHE A 9 -29.06 -39.63 -14.01
CA PHE A 9 -29.11 -38.18 -14.22
C PHE A 9 -28.45 -37.42 -13.06
N LEU A 10 -28.65 -37.84 -11.81
CA LEU A 10 -28.01 -37.21 -10.64
C LEU A 10 -26.49 -37.45 -10.56
N LYS A 11 -25.99 -38.58 -11.07
CA LYS A 11 -24.55 -38.86 -11.13
C LYS A 11 -23.86 -38.08 -12.25
N THR A 12 -24.52 -37.84 -13.37
CA THR A 12 -23.97 -37.07 -14.50
C THR A 12 -23.98 -35.56 -14.20
N THR A 13 -24.99 -35.03 -13.51
CA THR A 13 -25.04 -33.66 -13.07
C THR A 13 -24.07 -33.34 -11.94
N ALA A 14 -23.84 -34.29 -11.02
CA ALA A 14 -22.83 -34.13 -9.97
C ALA A 14 -21.39 -34.18 -10.53
N ALA A 15 -21.12 -34.98 -11.55
CA ALA A 15 -19.82 -35.04 -12.22
C ALA A 15 -19.55 -33.79 -13.06
N LEU A 16 -20.56 -33.22 -13.73
CA LEU A 16 -20.43 -31.96 -14.45
C LEU A 16 -20.32 -30.73 -13.54
N ALA A 17 -20.97 -30.73 -12.37
CA ALA A 17 -20.81 -29.69 -11.37
C ALA A 17 -19.43 -29.76 -10.66
N ALA A 18 -18.90 -30.97 -10.44
CA ALA A 18 -17.56 -31.15 -9.88
C ALA A 18 -16.45 -30.74 -10.85
N THR A 19 -16.62 -31.00 -12.16
CA THR A 19 -15.66 -30.58 -13.18
C THR A 19 -15.70 -29.06 -13.45
N SER A 20 -16.85 -28.40 -13.31
CA SER A 20 -16.93 -26.94 -13.47
C SER A 20 -16.36 -26.18 -12.25
N VAL A 21 -16.42 -26.74 -11.05
CA VAL A 21 -15.80 -26.16 -9.84
C VAL A 21 -14.27 -26.38 -9.83
N ILE A 22 -13.79 -27.49 -10.39
CA ILE A 22 -12.35 -27.76 -10.53
C ILE A 22 -11.71 -26.88 -11.60
N ALA A 23 -12.43 -26.53 -12.66
CA ALA A 23 -11.94 -25.66 -13.73
C ALA A 23 -11.84 -24.17 -13.33
N GLN A 24 -12.52 -23.73 -12.27
CA GLN A 24 -12.43 -22.35 -11.75
C GLN A 24 -11.27 -22.13 -10.76
N ASN A 25 -10.65 -23.19 -10.24
CA ASN A 25 -9.52 -23.12 -9.30
C ASN A 25 -8.21 -23.67 -9.88
N ALA A 26 -8.12 -23.93 -11.17
CA ALA A 26 -6.88 -24.29 -11.86
C ALA A 26 -6.00 -23.04 -12.05
N HIS A 27 -5.58 -22.42 -10.96
CA HIS A 27 -4.48 -21.49 -10.98
C HIS A 27 -3.18 -22.31 -10.95
N ALA A 28 -2.45 -22.25 -12.06
CA ALA A 28 -1.08 -22.67 -12.30
C ALA A 28 -0.48 -23.60 -11.21
N GLU A 29 -0.67 -24.91 -11.35
CA GLU A 29 0.15 -25.87 -10.63
C GLU A 29 1.61 -25.61 -10.98
N GLY A 30 2.45 -25.51 -9.97
CA GLY A 30 3.89 -25.30 -9.85
C GLY A 30 4.83 -25.11 -11.07
N GLY A 31 4.37 -25.28 -12.28
CA GLY A 31 5.16 -25.25 -13.52
C GLY A 31 4.70 -24.24 -14.58
N ASP A 32 3.48 -23.71 -14.54
CA ASP A 32 2.95 -22.85 -15.58
C ASP A 32 3.55 -21.45 -15.55
N GLU A 33 3.72 -20.85 -16.75
CA GLU A 33 4.19 -19.47 -16.89
C GLU A 33 3.13 -18.49 -16.35
N LEU A 34 3.50 -17.70 -15.32
CA LEU A 34 2.61 -16.66 -14.77
C LEU A 34 2.77 -15.35 -15.54
N LYS A 35 1.66 -14.82 -16.01
CA LYS A 35 1.57 -13.53 -16.69
C LYS A 35 1.37 -12.41 -15.67
N ILE A 36 2.34 -11.50 -15.61
CA ILE A 36 2.34 -10.34 -14.71
C ILE A 36 1.79 -9.13 -15.44
N GLY A 37 0.86 -8.43 -14.83
CA GLY A 37 0.35 -7.14 -15.28
C GLY A 37 0.81 -6.01 -14.37
N LEU A 38 1.41 -4.95 -14.94
CA LEU A 38 1.75 -3.74 -14.21
C LEU A 38 0.68 -2.68 -14.41
N ILE A 39 0.11 -2.17 -13.33
CA ILE A 39 -0.87 -1.07 -13.32
C ILE A 39 -0.29 0.08 -12.50
N GLY A 40 0.11 1.16 -13.21
CA GLY A 40 0.87 2.28 -12.66
C GLY A 40 2.37 2.15 -12.98
N CYS A 41 2.80 2.80 -14.06
CA CYS A 41 4.14 2.72 -14.64
C CYS A 41 5.07 3.85 -14.16
N GLY A 42 4.87 4.34 -12.94
CA GLY A 42 5.79 5.26 -12.27
C GLY A 42 7.07 4.57 -11.80
N GLY A 43 7.97 5.31 -11.13
CA GLY A 43 9.25 4.76 -10.64
C GLY A 43 9.06 3.56 -9.71
N ARG A 44 8.09 3.60 -8.78
CA ARG A 44 7.80 2.47 -7.89
C ARG A 44 7.25 1.27 -8.66
N GLY A 45 6.32 1.49 -9.60
CA GLY A 45 5.78 0.42 -10.44
C GLY A 45 6.85 -0.25 -11.30
N THR A 46 7.74 0.53 -11.91
CA THR A 46 8.90 0.00 -12.65
C THR A 46 9.78 -0.88 -11.76
N GLY A 47 10.08 -0.42 -10.53
CA GLY A 47 10.83 -1.21 -9.56
C GLY A 47 10.11 -2.49 -9.15
N ALA A 48 8.80 -2.43 -8.89
CA ALA A 48 7.97 -3.59 -8.53
C ALA A 48 7.95 -4.64 -9.65
N ALA A 49 7.82 -4.20 -10.91
CA ALA A 49 7.87 -5.12 -12.05
C ALA A 49 9.23 -5.82 -12.15
N GLY A 50 10.34 -5.08 -11.96
CA GLY A 50 11.67 -5.67 -11.94
C GLY A 50 11.85 -6.70 -10.83
N GLN A 51 11.36 -6.41 -9.62
CA GLN A 51 11.41 -7.32 -8.48
C GLN A 51 10.52 -8.55 -8.69
N ALA A 52 9.33 -8.38 -9.24
CA ALA A 52 8.43 -9.49 -9.56
C ALA A 52 9.04 -10.45 -10.61
N LEU A 53 9.71 -9.90 -11.62
CA LEU A 53 10.40 -10.70 -12.65
C LEU A 53 11.61 -11.46 -12.10
N LYS A 54 12.24 -10.99 -11.02
CA LYS A 54 13.34 -11.68 -10.32
C LYS A 54 12.85 -12.72 -9.32
N ALA A 55 11.64 -12.56 -8.79
CA ALA A 55 11.09 -13.40 -7.72
C ALA A 55 10.78 -14.84 -8.17
N ASP A 56 10.52 -15.07 -9.46
CA ASP A 56 10.18 -16.39 -9.99
C ASP A 56 10.85 -16.62 -11.35
N ARG A 57 11.19 -17.89 -11.65
CA ARG A 57 11.86 -18.26 -12.90
C ARG A 57 10.94 -18.27 -14.10
N ASN A 58 9.68 -18.68 -13.90
CA ASN A 58 8.70 -18.89 -14.96
C ASN A 58 7.60 -17.84 -14.93
N VAL A 59 8.01 -16.58 -15.12
CA VAL A 59 7.11 -15.40 -15.14
C VAL A 59 7.42 -14.53 -16.33
N LYS A 60 6.41 -13.82 -16.84
CA LYS A 60 6.58 -12.78 -17.86
C LYS A 60 5.82 -11.53 -17.49
N LEU A 61 6.42 -10.36 -17.73
CA LEU A 61 5.68 -9.12 -17.82
C LEU A 61 4.89 -9.14 -19.13
N TRP A 62 3.57 -9.23 -19.01
CA TRP A 62 2.66 -9.51 -20.12
C TRP A 62 1.92 -8.29 -20.61
N ALA A 63 1.51 -7.40 -19.71
CA ALA A 63 0.75 -6.20 -20.02
C ALA A 63 1.09 -5.06 -19.07
N MET A 64 0.95 -3.82 -19.56
CA MET A 64 1.20 -2.61 -18.78
C MET A 64 0.06 -1.60 -18.96
N ALA A 65 -0.31 -0.91 -17.87
CA ALA A 65 -1.27 0.19 -17.90
C ALA A 65 -0.82 1.38 -17.05
N ASP A 66 -1.11 2.57 -17.55
CA ASP A 66 -0.98 3.83 -16.82
C ASP A 66 -2.04 4.82 -17.35
N ALA A 67 -2.33 5.88 -16.61
CA ALA A 67 -3.14 6.98 -17.14
C ALA A 67 -2.46 7.66 -18.35
N PHE A 68 -1.13 7.61 -18.43
CA PHE A 68 -0.29 8.30 -19.40
C PHE A 68 0.61 7.36 -20.19
N ASP A 69 0.56 7.42 -21.53
CA ASP A 69 1.40 6.61 -22.43
C ASP A 69 2.91 6.80 -22.23
N ASP A 70 3.35 8.04 -21.95
CA ASP A 70 4.75 8.35 -21.73
C ASP A 70 5.33 7.61 -20.51
N LYS A 71 4.50 7.30 -19.52
CA LYS A 71 4.87 6.50 -18.35
C LYS A 71 5.09 5.05 -18.71
N ILE A 72 4.22 4.49 -19.55
CA ILE A 72 4.36 3.12 -20.04
C ILE A 72 5.65 2.97 -20.85
N ALA A 73 5.88 3.88 -21.80
CA ALA A 73 7.07 3.85 -22.66
C ALA A 73 8.36 3.97 -21.84
N THR A 74 8.41 4.93 -20.90
CA THR A 74 9.58 5.13 -20.04
C THR A 74 9.86 3.92 -19.16
N SER A 75 8.84 3.35 -18.53
CA SER A 75 8.95 2.18 -17.67
C SER A 75 9.43 0.96 -18.46
N LEU A 76 8.83 0.71 -19.62
CA LEU A 76 9.20 -0.42 -20.48
C LEU A 76 10.67 -0.33 -20.94
N ASN A 77 11.12 0.84 -21.37
CA ASN A 77 12.51 1.07 -21.77
C ASN A 77 13.49 0.80 -20.62
N LEU A 78 13.17 1.25 -19.41
CA LEU A 78 14.01 1.00 -18.23
C LEU A 78 14.08 -0.49 -17.87
N LEU A 79 12.95 -1.20 -17.93
CA LEU A 79 12.91 -2.63 -17.66
C LEU A 79 13.68 -3.44 -18.73
N GLN A 80 13.55 -3.10 -20.01
CA GLN A 80 14.26 -3.74 -21.10
C GLN A 80 15.78 -3.49 -21.06
N ALA A 81 16.23 -2.43 -20.40
CA ALA A 81 17.66 -2.15 -20.22
C ALA A 81 18.33 -3.06 -19.17
N ASP A 82 17.56 -3.67 -18.26
CA ASP A 82 18.07 -4.65 -17.29
C ASP A 82 18.20 -6.02 -17.96
N ARG A 83 19.44 -6.42 -18.25
CA ARG A 83 19.78 -7.66 -18.98
C ARG A 83 19.27 -8.94 -18.28
N GLU A 84 19.12 -8.92 -16.97
CA GLU A 84 18.65 -10.07 -16.21
C GLU A 84 17.18 -10.36 -16.47
N ILE A 85 16.34 -9.32 -16.57
CA ILE A 85 14.90 -9.45 -16.70
C ILE A 85 14.38 -9.22 -18.13
N ALA A 86 15.16 -8.62 -19.01
CA ALA A 86 14.76 -8.33 -20.39
C ALA A 86 14.18 -9.55 -21.14
N PRO A 87 14.73 -10.78 -21.01
CA PRO A 87 14.15 -11.96 -21.65
C PRO A 87 12.74 -12.35 -21.16
N LYS A 88 12.32 -11.83 -19.99
CA LYS A 88 11.00 -12.08 -19.40
C LYS A 88 9.98 -10.99 -19.74
N ILE A 89 10.30 -10.06 -20.63
CA ILE A 89 9.40 -8.95 -21.00
C ILE A 89 8.79 -9.26 -22.36
N ASP A 90 7.46 -9.44 -22.36
CA ASP A 90 6.66 -9.67 -23.57
C ASP A 90 5.43 -8.72 -23.53
N VAL A 91 5.69 -7.43 -23.81
CA VAL A 91 4.67 -6.36 -23.80
C VAL A 91 4.65 -5.67 -25.17
N PRO A 92 4.05 -6.29 -26.21
CA PRO A 92 3.87 -5.65 -27.49
C PRO A 92 2.86 -4.49 -27.41
N ALA A 93 2.72 -3.71 -28.47
CA ALA A 93 1.93 -2.49 -28.48
C ALA A 93 0.45 -2.70 -28.08
N GLU A 94 -0.14 -3.81 -28.50
CA GLU A 94 -1.54 -4.18 -28.22
C GLU A 94 -1.81 -4.56 -26.75
N ARG A 95 -0.77 -4.73 -25.94
CA ARG A 95 -0.85 -4.96 -24.49
C ARG A 95 -0.31 -3.81 -23.64
N ARG A 96 -0.24 -2.60 -24.24
CA ARG A 96 0.07 -1.32 -23.57
C ARG A 96 -1.19 -0.48 -23.56
N PHE A 97 -1.70 -0.16 -22.38
CA PHE A 97 -3.01 0.45 -22.24
C PHE A 97 -2.93 1.76 -21.50
N ALA A 98 -3.33 2.85 -22.14
CA ALA A 98 -3.40 4.17 -21.52
C ALA A 98 -4.84 4.56 -21.18
N GLY A 99 -4.99 5.39 -20.14
CA GLY A 99 -6.28 5.91 -19.67
C GLY A 99 -6.69 5.41 -18.29
N PHE A 100 -7.78 5.96 -17.78
CA PHE A 100 -8.27 5.65 -16.45
C PHE A 100 -8.88 4.24 -16.32
N ASP A 101 -9.38 3.68 -17.38
CA ASP A 101 -9.99 2.35 -17.47
C ASP A 101 -9.00 1.25 -17.93
N ALA A 102 -7.79 1.64 -18.28
CA ALA A 102 -6.74 0.75 -18.81
C ALA A 102 -6.43 -0.45 -17.88
N TYR A 103 -6.60 -0.30 -16.57
CA TYR A 103 -6.40 -1.37 -15.58
C TYR A 103 -7.28 -2.59 -15.85
N GLN A 104 -8.51 -2.41 -16.36
CA GLN A 104 -9.44 -3.51 -16.64
C GLN A 104 -8.88 -4.45 -17.71
N ARG A 105 -8.23 -3.88 -18.73
CA ARG A 105 -7.62 -4.64 -19.83
C ARG A 105 -6.42 -5.46 -19.35
N VAL A 106 -5.59 -4.90 -18.49
CA VAL A 106 -4.47 -5.63 -17.84
C VAL A 106 -5.00 -6.77 -16.98
N ILE A 107 -5.99 -6.50 -16.11
CA ILE A 107 -6.60 -7.51 -15.25
C ILE A 107 -7.18 -8.67 -16.07
N GLY A 108 -7.78 -8.37 -17.24
CA GLY A 108 -8.41 -9.36 -18.11
C GLY A 108 -7.41 -10.35 -18.74
N CYS A 109 -6.11 -10.05 -18.82
CA CYS A 109 -5.14 -10.86 -19.56
C CYS A 109 -3.93 -11.35 -18.72
N CYS A 110 -3.92 -11.11 -17.40
CA CYS A 110 -2.81 -11.49 -16.51
C CYS A 110 -3.27 -12.39 -15.37
N ASP A 111 -2.34 -13.07 -14.71
CA ASP A 111 -2.58 -13.95 -13.57
C ASP A 111 -2.28 -13.25 -12.24
N VAL A 112 -1.23 -12.44 -12.25
CA VAL A 112 -0.77 -11.63 -11.12
C VAL A 112 -0.75 -10.17 -11.52
N VAL A 113 -1.33 -9.27 -10.72
CA VAL A 113 -1.31 -7.83 -11.00
C VAL A 113 -0.55 -7.05 -9.92
N LEU A 114 0.27 -6.11 -10.36
CA LEU A 114 1.01 -5.19 -9.52
C LEU A 114 0.30 -3.84 -9.54
N LEU A 115 -0.32 -3.47 -8.43
CA LEU A 115 -1.09 -2.23 -8.29
C LEU A 115 -0.21 -1.12 -7.72
N CYS A 116 0.36 -0.28 -8.60
CA CYS A 116 1.33 0.77 -8.26
C CYS A 116 0.87 2.19 -8.65
N THR A 117 -0.41 2.38 -8.87
CA THR A 117 -1.04 3.68 -9.11
C THR A 117 -1.04 4.56 -7.85
N PRO A 118 -1.38 5.85 -7.92
CA PRO A 118 -1.64 6.65 -6.73
C PRO A 118 -2.69 6.00 -5.81
N PRO A 119 -2.62 6.23 -4.49
CA PRO A 119 -3.43 5.50 -3.49
C PRO A 119 -4.94 5.52 -3.71
N HIS A 120 -5.47 6.62 -4.26
CA HIS A 120 -6.89 6.77 -4.58
C HIS A 120 -7.45 5.61 -5.41
N PHE A 121 -6.68 5.13 -6.39
CA PHE A 121 -7.15 4.09 -7.32
C PHE A 121 -7.05 2.67 -6.74
N ARG A 122 -6.36 2.48 -5.64
CA ARG A 122 -6.10 1.16 -5.07
C ARG A 122 -7.36 0.38 -4.71
N PRO A 123 -8.37 0.95 -4.03
CA PRO A 123 -9.61 0.24 -3.70
C PRO A 123 -10.34 -0.24 -4.96
N ILE A 124 -10.38 0.60 -6.00
CA ILE A 124 -11.06 0.30 -7.28
C ILE A 124 -10.35 -0.85 -8.00
N HIS A 125 -9.02 -0.73 -8.16
CA HIS A 125 -8.22 -1.71 -8.90
C HIS A 125 -8.12 -3.04 -8.16
N LEU A 126 -8.00 -3.02 -6.81
CA LEU A 126 -7.94 -4.22 -6.00
C LEU A 126 -9.25 -5.01 -6.07
N ARG A 127 -10.40 -4.33 -5.95
CA ARG A 127 -11.71 -4.96 -6.09
C ARG A 127 -11.86 -5.62 -7.46
N ALA A 128 -11.51 -4.94 -8.53
CA ALA A 128 -11.58 -5.48 -9.89
C ALA A 128 -10.66 -6.70 -10.06
N ALA A 129 -9.44 -6.66 -9.52
CA ALA A 129 -8.50 -7.77 -9.59
C ALA A 129 -9.01 -9.01 -8.83
N VAL A 130 -9.52 -8.83 -7.61
CA VAL A 130 -10.08 -9.92 -6.80
C VAL A 130 -11.32 -10.52 -7.45
N GLN A 131 -12.23 -9.69 -7.98
CA GLN A 131 -13.41 -10.16 -8.72
C GLN A 131 -13.04 -10.96 -9.97
N ALA A 132 -11.92 -10.63 -10.62
CA ALA A 132 -11.36 -11.37 -11.75
C ALA A 132 -10.46 -12.55 -11.34
N ASN A 133 -10.44 -12.93 -10.05
CA ASN A 133 -9.63 -14.02 -9.49
C ASN A 133 -8.12 -13.87 -9.73
N LYS A 134 -7.56 -12.65 -9.54
CA LYS A 134 -6.12 -12.41 -9.72
C LYS A 134 -5.40 -12.33 -8.37
N HIS A 135 -4.17 -12.87 -8.31
CA HIS A 135 -3.26 -12.58 -7.22
C HIS A 135 -2.73 -11.15 -7.32
N VAL A 136 -2.47 -10.51 -6.19
CA VAL A 136 -2.20 -9.07 -6.17
C VAL A 136 -0.98 -8.73 -5.31
N PHE A 137 -0.10 -7.90 -5.87
CA PHE A 137 0.77 -7.03 -5.10
C PHE A 137 0.12 -5.64 -5.05
N ALA A 138 -0.11 -5.11 -3.86
CA ALA A 138 -0.75 -3.81 -3.68
C ALA A 138 0.19 -2.83 -2.96
N GLU A 139 0.61 -1.78 -3.66
CA GLU A 139 1.41 -0.72 -3.06
C GLU A 139 0.67 0.02 -1.94
N LYS A 140 1.44 0.49 -0.98
CA LYS A 140 0.95 1.35 0.11
C LYS A 140 0.82 2.83 -0.34
N PRO A 141 0.02 3.62 0.37
CA PRO A 141 -1.15 3.23 1.16
C PRO A 141 -2.25 2.66 0.28
N CYS A 142 -3.18 1.94 0.89
CA CYS A 142 -4.21 1.25 0.10
C CYS A 142 -5.46 2.06 -0.17
N ALA A 143 -5.56 3.27 0.39
CA ALA A 143 -6.68 4.19 0.22
C ALA A 143 -6.28 5.60 0.65
N VAL A 144 -7.13 6.59 0.40
CA VAL A 144 -6.97 7.98 0.82
C VAL A 144 -8.04 8.45 1.81
N ASP A 145 -9.12 7.69 1.97
CA ASP A 145 -10.29 7.98 2.79
C ASP A 145 -10.87 6.71 3.43
N ALA A 146 -11.82 6.89 4.34
CA ALA A 146 -12.44 5.77 5.05
C ALA A 146 -13.33 4.88 4.16
N PRO A 147 -14.12 5.38 3.22
CA PRO A 147 -14.84 4.55 2.24
C PRO A 147 -13.90 3.62 1.47
N GLY A 148 -12.76 4.14 1.01
CA GLY A 148 -11.72 3.35 0.34
C GLY A 148 -11.13 2.27 1.25
N VAL A 149 -10.82 2.58 2.51
CA VAL A 149 -10.33 1.60 3.50
C VAL A 149 -11.34 0.49 3.73
N ARG A 150 -12.62 0.81 3.95
CA ARG A 150 -13.67 -0.21 4.12
C ARG A 150 -13.80 -1.11 2.90
N SER A 151 -13.76 -0.51 1.70
CA SER A 151 -13.74 -1.25 0.43
C SER A 151 -12.56 -2.23 0.33
N VAL A 152 -11.37 -1.83 0.78
CA VAL A 152 -10.18 -2.71 0.79
C VAL A 152 -10.36 -3.85 1.78
N ILE A 153 -10.87 -3.61 3.00
CA ILE A 153 -11.14 -4.65 4.00
C ILE A 153 -12.09 -5.70 3.42
N GLU A 154 -13.25 -5.30 2.91
CA GLU A 154 -14.23 -6.19 2.28
C GLU A 154 -13.63 -7.00 1.12
N THR A 155 -12.84 -6.33 0.27
CA THR A 155 -12.19 -6.97 -0.89
C THR A 155 -11.15 -8.01 -0.45
N CYS A 156 -10.38 -7.72 0.59
CA CYS A 156 -9.38 -8.66 1.12
C CYS A 156 -10.03 -9.88 1.81
N GLU A 157 -11.20 -9.71 2.42
CA GLU A 157 -12.00 -10.83 2.92
C GLU A 157 -12.53 -11.70 1.77
N ASP A 158 -12.98 -11.09 0.67
CA ASP A 158 -13.38 -11.83 -0.53
C ASP A 158 -12.19 -12.59 -1.14
N ALA A 159 -11.02 -11.96 -1.23
CA ALA A 159 -9.79 -12.62 -1.69
C ALA A 159 -9.42 -13.84 -0.84
N ARG A 160 -9.60 -13.77 0.48
CA ARG A 160 -9.38 -14.91 1.38
C ARG A 160 -10.32 -16.08 1.06
N ARG A 161 -11.61 -15.80 0.83
CA ARG A 161 -12.59 -16.82 0.43
C ARG A 161 -12.25 -17.48 -0.92
N ARG A 162 -11.60 -16.74 -1.81
CA ARG A 162 -11.19 -17.19 -3.16
C ARG A 162 -9.79 -17.81 -3.20
N ASN A 163 -9.10 -17.93 -2.05
CA ASN A 163 -7.71 -18.40 -1.97
C ASN A 163 -6.74 -17.58 -2.83
N LEU A 164 -6.91 -16.26 -2.89
CA LEU A 164 -6.03 -15.35 -3.61
C LEU A 164 -4.99 -14.76 -2.66
N SER A 165 -3.74 -14.68 -3.14
CA SER A 165 -2.67 -13.99 -2.42
C SER A 165 -2.76 -12.49 -2.65
N ILE A 166 -2.71 -11.73 -1.54
CA ILE A 166 -2.55 -10.28 -1.51
C ILE A 166 -1.35 -9.96 -0.64
N VAL A 167 -0.31 -9.38 -1.23
CA VAL A 167 0.86 -8.88 -0.51
C VAL A 167 0.90 -7.37 -0.59
N SER A 168 1.13 -6.73 0.56
CA SER A 168 1.18 -5.28 0.71
C SER A 168 2.60 -4.74 0.54
N GLY A 169 2.75 -3.59 -0.11
CA GLY A 169 4.00 -2.83 -0.23
C GLY A 169 4.45 -2.11 1.06
N LEU A 170 4.00 -2.55 2.25
CA LEU A 170 4.54 -2.12 3.55
C LEU A 170 5.88 -2.85 3.81
N CYS A 171 6.88 -2.49 3.04
CA CYS A 171 8.13 -3.22 2.85
C CYS A 171 8.94 -3.45 4.14
N LEU A 172 8.84 -2.56 5.15
CA LEU A 172 9.55 -2.73 6.42
C LEU A 172 9.18 -4.03 7.15
N ARG A 173 7.97 -4.55 6.92
CA ARG A 173 7.55 -5.87 7.44
C ARG A 173 8.29 -7.04 6.79
N HIS A 174 8.98 -6.79 5.67
CA HIS A 174 9.76 -7.78 4.94
C HIS A 174 11.28 -7.64 5.18
N ASP A 175 11.73 -6.62 5.91
CA ASP A 175 13.13 -6.47 6.34
C ASP A 175 13.48 -7.42 7.47
N ASN A 176 14.61 -8.15 7.35
CA ASN A 176 15.01 -9.16 8.33
C ASN A 176 15.33 -8.54 9.69
N GLY A 177 15.91 -7.37 9.72
CA GLY A 177 16.29 -6.70 10.96
C GLY A 177 15.07 -6.14 11.70
N PHE A 178 14.10 -5.58 10.98
CA PHE A 178 12.82 -5.16 11.55
C PHE A 178 12.07 -6.37 12.12
N LYS A 179 12.01 -7.49 11.39
CA LYS A 179 11.38 -8.75 11.86
C LYS A 179 12.03 -9.24 13.17
N ASP A 180 13.36 -9.35 13.23
CA ASP A 180 14.06 -9.80 14.44
C ASP A 180 13.81 -8.84 15.61
N THR A 181 13.87 -7.53 15.35
CA THR A 181 13.72 -6.53 16.42
C THR A 181 12.29 -6.51 16.97
N VAL A 182 11.27 -6.52 16.10
CA VAL A 182 9.87 -6.54 16.53
C VAL A 182 9.55 -7.85 17.23
N GLN A 183 10.04 -8.99 16.74
CA GLN A 183 9.84 -10.29 17.41
C GLN A 183 10.41 -10.27 18.83
N ARG A 184 11.59 -9.69 19.04
CA ARG A 184 12.17 -9.56 20.39
C ARG A 184 11.37 -8.65 21.30
N ILE A 185 10.80 -7.58 20.76
CA ILE A 185 9.87 -6.73 21.51
C ILE A 185 8.65 -7.56 21.93
N HIS A 186 8.11 -8.36 21.03
CA HIS A 186 7.00 -9.27 21.30
C HIS A 186 7.35 -10.36 22.31
N ASP A 187 8.59 -10.83 22.34
CA ASP A 187 9.10 -11.79 23.33
C ASP A 187 9.40 -11.13 24.71
N GLY A 188 9.13 -9.81 24.82
CA GLY A 188 9.22 -9.08 26.07
C GLY A 188 10.59 -8.50 26.39
N ALA A 189 11.49 -8.39 25.41
CA ALA A 189 12.87 -7.88 25.63
C ALA A 189 12.93 -6.51 26.31
N ILE A 190 11.98 -5.61 25.99
CA ILE A 190 11.90 -4.28 26.60
C ILE A 190 10.77 -4.16 27.64
N GLY A 191 10.09 -5.25 27.96
CA GLY A 191 8.89 -5.25 28.80
C GLY A 191 7.67 -4.68 28.08
N GLU A 192 6.64 -4.32 28.84
CA GLU A 192 5.44 -3.68 28.30
C GLU A 192 5.77 -2.35 27.62
N VAL A 193 5.32 -2.14 26.40
CA VAL A 193 5.49 -0.88 25.66
C VAL A 193 4.57 0.19 26.25
N ILE A 194 5.14 1.30 26.69
CA ILE A 194 4.41 2.43 27.31
C ILE A 194 4.35 3.66 26.42
N ALA A 195 5.35 3.84 25.54
CA ALA A 195 5.36 4.92 24.57
C ALA A 195 6.12 4.52 23.30
N MET A 196 5.80 5.19 22.22
CA MET A 196 6.48 5.06 20.93
C MET A 196 6.70 6.44 20.32
N GLN A 197 7.67 6.54 19.42
CA GLN A 197 7.84 7.71 18.56
C GLN A 197 8.05 7.23 17.13
N ALA A 198 7.36 7.86 16.19
CA ALA A 198 7.54 7.64 14.76
C ALA A 198 7.95 8.95 14.09
N ASN A 199 9.09 8.95 13.41
CA ASN A 199 9.61 10.08 12.69
C ASN A 199 9.67 9.78 11.20
N ASP A 200 9.22 10.75 10.39
CA ASP A 200 9.45 10.80 8.95
C ASP A 200 9.80 12.25 8.56
N LEU A 201 10.99 12.66 8.99
CA LEU A 201 11.51 14.01 8.77
C LEU A 201 12.42 13.98 7.55
N ARG A 202 12.00 14.56 6.44
CA ARG A 202 12.76 14.55 5.19
C ARG A 202 12.67 15.87 4.43
N GLY A 203 13.48 16.00 3.38
CA GLY A 203 13.45 17.14 2.46
C GLY A 203 12.20 17.14 1.58
N GLY A 204 12.14 18.13 0.70
CA GLY A 204 11.09 18.23 -0.32
C GLY A 204 11.17 17.07 -1.33
N ILE A 205 10.09 16.87 -2.06
CA ILE A 205 10.00 15.86 -3.11
C ILE A 205 9.87 16.51 -4.49
N TRP A 206 9.85 15.67 -5.52
CA TRP A 206 9.69 16.09 -6.91
C TRP A 206 8.40 16.91 -7.12
N ARG A 207 8.47 17.83 -8.07
CA ARG A 207 7.36 18.60 -8.61
C ARG A 207 7.50 18.65 -10.13
N ARG A 208 6.38 18.69 -10.84
CA ARG A 208 6.36 18.91 -12.29
C ARG A 208 5.83 20.29 -12.57
N GLU A 209 6.27 20.87 -13.65
CA GLU A 209 5.75 22.17 -14.11
C GLU A 209 4.45 21.97 -14.89
N ARG A 210 3.54 22.94 -14.77
CA ARG A 210 2.30 22.98 -15.53
C ARG A 210 2.56 23.55 -16.91
N THR A 211 2.10 22.86 -17.94
CA THR A 211 2.10 23.39 -19.31
C THR A 211 0.70 23.93 -19.64
N PRO A 212 0.58 24.91 -20.58
CA PRO A 212 -0.70 25.56 -20.90
C PRO A 212 -1.77 24.62 -21.43
N ASP A 213 -1.39 23.51 -22.02
CA ASP A 213 -2.26 22.48 -22.60
C ASP A 213 -2.80 21.46 -21.58
N MET A 214 -2.29 21.47 -20.35
CA MET A 214 -2.76 20.56 -19.32
C MET A 214 -4.13 20.97 -18.78
N SER A 215 -5.11 20.05 -18.87
CA SER A 215 -6.35 20.15 -18.10
C SER A 215 -6.05 20.11 -16.60
N GLU A 216 -7.00 20.55 -15.76
CA GLU A 216 -6.82 20.50 -14.31
C GLU A 216 -6.64 19.05 -13.82
N MET A 217 -7.39 18.09 -14.37
CA MET A 217 -7.24 16.69 -14.06
C MET A 217 -5.84 16.17 -14.45
N THR A 218 -5.36 16.49 -15.64
CA THR A 218 -4.01 16.11 -16.08
C THR A 218 -2.94 16.69 -15.16
N TRP A 219 -3.08 17.96 -14.79
CA TRP A 219 -2.16 18.64 -13.88
C TRP A 219 -2.11 17.93 -12.52
N GLN A 220 -3.27 17.69 -11.88
CA GLN A 220 -3.33 17.04 -10.58
C GLN A 220 -2.81 15.59 -10.66
N MET A 221 -3.17 14.82 -11.68
CA MET A 221 -2.67 13.47 -11.88
C MET A 221 -1.14 13.41 -12.06
N ARG A 222 -0.54 14.36 -12.79
CA ARG A 222 0.93 14.43 -12.95
C ARG A 222 1.65 14.90 -11.70
N ASN A 223 0.97 15.63 -10.80
CA ASN A 223 1.45 16.09 -9.49
C ASN A 223 0.67 15.44 -8.32
N TRP A 224 0.23 14.21 -8.51
CA TRP A 224 -0.69 13.49 -7.65
C TRP A 224 -0.36 13.56 -6.15
N TYR A 225 0.89 13.65 -5.80
CA TYR A 225 1.37 13.70 -4.42
C TYR A 225 0.83 14.91 -3.65
N TYR A 226 0.60 16.02 -4.33
CA TYR A 226 0.21 17.30 -3.74
C TYR A 226 -1.31 17.48 -3.58
N TYR A 227 -2.09 16.44 -3.93
CA TYR A 227 -3.55 16.48 -3.87
C TYR A 227 -4.08 15.37 -2.97
N THR A 228 -4.82 15.75 -1.91
CA THR A 228 -5.31 14.82 -0.88
C THR A 228 -6.15 13.70 -1.47
N TRP A 229 -6.97 13.98 -2.49
CA TRP A 229 -7.79 12.96 -3.13
C TRP A 229 -6.96 11.86 -3.84
N LEU A 230 -5.74 12.15 -4.24
CA LEU A 230 -4.83 11.18 -4.89
C LEU A 230 -3.87 10.52 -3.91
N SER A 231 -3.30 11.31 -2.98
CA SER A 231 -2.23 10.88 -2.08
C SER A 231 -2.70 10.55 -0.65
N GLY A 232 -3.81 11.15 -0.22
CA GLY A 232 -4.22 11.15 1.19
C GLY A 232 -3.47 12.17 2.05
N ASP A 233 -2.63 13.03 1.47
CA ASP A 233 -1.55 13.81 2.06
C ASP A 233 -0.31 12.97 2.41
N PHE A 234 0.86 13.59 2.56
CA PHE A 234 2.13 12.86 2.74
C PHE A 234 2.22 12.13 4.08
N ASN A 235 1.43 12.52 5.09
CA ASN A 235 1.28 11.75 6.31
C ASN A 235 0.69 10.35 6.04
N VAL A 236 -0.24 10.26 5.09
CA VAL A 236 -0.84 9.00 4.66
C VAL A 236 0.08 8.29 3.66
N GLU A 237 0.54 9.01 2.64
CA GLU A 237 1.31 8.41 1.56
C GLU A 237 2.67 7.90 2.00
N GLN A 238 3.40 8.68 2.82
CA GLN A 238 4.78 8.38 3.15
C GLN A 238 4.96 7.90 4.58
N HIS A 239 4.41 8.63 5.55
CA HIS A 239 4.63 8.34 6.96
C HIS A 239 3.95 7.05 7.45
N VAL A 240 3.01 6.51 6.68
CA VAL A 240 2.35 5.22 6.95
C VAL A 240 3.35 4.09 7.26
N HIS A 241 4.56 4.11 6.70
CA HIS A 241 5.58 3.09 6.96
C HIS A 241 5.94 2.99 8.46
N TYR A 242 6.26 4.10 9.11
CA TYR A 242 6.61 4.07 10.53
C TYR A 242 5.40 4.02 11.47
N LEU A 243 4.22 4.48 11.00
CA LEU A 243 2.96 4.24 11.70
C LEU A 243 2.63 2.75 11.73
N ASP A 244 2.82 2.05 10.62
CA ASP A 244 2.66 0.60 10.51
C ASP A 244 3.64 -0.17 11.39
N VAL A 245 4.91 0.25 11.45
CA VAL A 245 5.90 -0.34 12.37
C VAL A 245 5.45 -0.21 13.83
N CYS A 246 4.90 0.95 14.21
CA CYS A 246 4.39 1.15 15.58
C CYS A 246 3.14 0.27 15.85
N ALA A 247 2.23 0.14 14.90
CA ALA A 247 1.10 -0.78 15.02
C ALA A 247 1.59 -2.24 15.13
N TRP A 248 2.59 -2.63 14.36
CA TRP A 248 3.20 -3.96 14.42
C TRP A 248 3.87 -4.23 15.77
N ILE A 249 4.62 -3.26 16.32
CA ILE A 249 5.16 -3.33 17.70
C ILE A 249 4.04 -3.58 18.72
N MET A 250 2.88 -2.96 18.53
CA MET A 250 1.68 -3.14 19.35
C MET A 250 0.84 -4.36 18.96
N ARG A 251 1.42 -5.35 18.25
CA ARG A 251 0.78 -6.63 17.83
C ARG A 251 -0.44 -6.43 16.95
N ASP A 252 -0.36 -5.47 16.03
CA ASP A 252 -1.45 -5.07 15.14
C ASP A 252 -2.75 -4.64 15.86
N THR A 253 -2.60 -4.15 17.10
CA THR A 253 -3.63 -3.34 17.75
C THR A 253 -3.48 -1.88 17.34
N TYR A 254 -4.59 -1.16 17.30
CA TYR A 254 -4.63 0.20 16.77
C TYR A 254 -5.09 1.20 17.83
N PRO A 255 -4.74 2.49 17.68
CA PRO A 255 -5.08 3.49 18.69
C PRO A 255 -6.58 3.70 18.78
N ILE A 256 -7.10 3.94 19.98
CA ILE A 256 -8.51 4.26 20.19
C ILE A 256 -8.85 5.68 19.79
N LYS A 257 -7.87 6.59 19.81
CA LYS A 257 -8.02 8.00 19.39
C LYS A 257 -6.69 8.65 19.08
N CYS A 258 -6.73 9.77 18.40
CA CYS A 258 -5.58 10.67 18.25
C CYS A 258 -6.02 12.13 18.31
N ILE A 259 -5.05 13.01 18.59
CA ILE A 259 -5.13 14.46 18.47
C ILE A 259 -3.83 14.95 17.84
N GLY A 260 -3.90 16.01 17.04
CA GLY A 260 -2.71 16.50 16.38
C GLY A 260 -2.87 17.87 15.78
N ASN A 261 -1.77 18.40 15.33
CA ASN A 261 -1.66 19.61 14.56
C ASN A 261 -0.79 19.40 13.33
N GLY A 262 -0.83 20.35 12.44
CA GLY A 262 -0.03 20.40 11.22
C GLY A 262 -0.31 21.68 10.45
N GLY A 263 0.30 21.81 9.31
CA GLY A 263 0.08 22.98 8.49
C GLY A 263 1.01 23.08 7.29
N ARG A 264 1.00 24.25 6.69
CA ARG A 264 1.81 24.63 5.53
C ARG A 264 2.70 25.80 5.90
N GLN A 265 4.00 25.61 5.81
CA GLN A 265 4.99 26.66 6.03
C GLN A 265 5.80 26.93 4.77
N VAL A 266 6.11 25.89 4.01
CA VAL A 266 6.90 25.98 2.77
C VAL A 266 6.09 25.65 1.51
N ARG A 267 4.99 24.94 1.64
CA ARG A 267 4.09 24.58 0.52
C ARG A 267 2.97 25.61 0.37
N THR A 268 3.30 26.87 0.24
CA THR A 268 2.32 27.97 0.21
C THR A 268 1.82 28.35 -1.19
N GLY A 269 2.57 28.03 -2.24
CA GLY A 269 2.20 28.32 -3.62
C GLY A 269 1.15 27.32 -4.17
N ALA A 270 0.42 27.75 -5.21
CA ALA A 270 -0.59 26.95 -5.89
C ALA A 270 -0.03 25.67 -6.52
N GLU A 271 1.24 25.67 -6.88
CA GLU A 271 1.96 24.54 -7.45
C GLU A 271 2.13 23.36 -6.49
N PHE A 272 1.88 23.55 -5.20
CA PHE A 272 1.93 22.50 -4.17
C PHE A 272 0.55 21.94 -3.80
N GLY A 273 -0.48 22.22 -4.62
CA GLY A 273 -1.82 21.79 -4.32
C GLY A 273 -2.30 22.28 -2.95
N HIS A 274 -2.86 21.39 -2.12
CA HIS A 274 -3.43 21.79 -0.83
C HIS A 274 -2.97 20.93 0.37
N ILE A 275 -2.04 20.00 0.18
CA ILE A 275 -1.53 19.17 1.28
C ILE A 275 -0.66 19.99 2.24
N TYR A 276 -0.55 19.52 3.47
CA TYR A 276 0.34 20.09 4.48
C TYR A 276 1.81 19.79 4.18
N ASP A 277 2.74 20.39 4.92
CA ASP A 277 4.17 20.09 4.85
C ASP A 277 4.77 19.61 6.18
N HIS A 278 3.97 19.60 7.25
CA HIS A 278 4.32 19.01 8.54
C HIS A 278 3.10 18.57 9.34
N PHE A 279 3.28 17.51 10.15
CA PHE A 279 2.30 17.00 11.11
C PHE A 279 2.98 16.64 12.42
N SER A 280 2.26 16.84 13.53
CA SER A 280 2.61 16.35 14.86
C SER A 280 1.34 15.80 15.50
N VAL A 281 1.30 14.50 15.76
CA VAL A 281 0.10 13.78 16.21
C VAL A 281 0.44 12.88 17.40
N VAL A 282 -0.43 12.87 18.39
CA VAL A 282 -0.35 11.95 19.53
C VAL A 282 -1.52 10.97 19.43
N TYR A 283 -1.20 9.69 19.35
CA TYR A 283 -2.17 8.60 19.40
C TYR A 283 -2.17 7.96 20.79
N GLU A 284 -3.29 7.37 21.16
CA GLU A 284 -3.47 6.67 22.43
C GLU A 284 -4.11 5.30 22.20
N TRP A 285 -3.49 4.26 22.79
CA TRP A 285 -4.02 2.90 22.82
C TRP A 285 -4.89 2.66 24.06
N GLU A 286 -5.67 1.60 24.03
CA GLU A 286 -6.58 1.23 25.13
C GLU A 286 -5.83 0.98 26.46
N ASN A 287 -4.62 0.44 26.42
CA ASN A 287 -3.77 0.22 27.59
C ASN A 287 -3.06 1.50 28.08
N GLY A 288 -3.35 2.66 27.49
CA GLY A 288 -2.77 3.95 27.84
C GLY A 288 -1.41 4.24 27.15
N ALA A 289 -0.86 3.31 26.37
CA ALA A 289 0.36 3.56 25.60
C ALA A 289 0.13 4.70 24.59
N LYS A 290 1.16 5.51 24.37
CA LYS A 290 1.11 6.66 23.46
C LYS A 290 2.13 6.54 22.34
N LEU A 291 1.75 7.04 21.16
CA LEU A 291 2.67 7.25 20.06
C LEU A 291 2.75 8.75 19.74
N PHE A 292 3.96 9.29 19.80
CA PHE A 292 4.31 10.63 19.33
C PHE A 292 4.78 10.52 17.88
N SER A 293 3.95 10.97 16.97
CA SER A 293 4.15 10.85 15.52
C SER A 293 4.49 12.21 14.95
N GLN A 294 5.62 12.30 14.25
CA GLN A 294 6.08 13.53 13.63
C GLN A 294 6.52 13.27 12.19
N CYS A 295 6.02 14.07 11.27
CA CYS A 295 6.51 14.03 9.90
C CYS A 295 6.61 15.45 9.28
N ARG A 296 7.55 15.60 8.35
CA ARG A 296 7.87 16.87 7.71
C ARG A 296 8.52 16.64 6.36
N GLN A 297 8.17 17.49 5.39
CA GLN A 297 8.83 17.55 4.09
C GLN A 297 9.31 18.99 3.79
N GLN A 298 10.38 19.38 4.44
CA GLN A 298 10.99 20.72 4.32
C GLN A 298 12.47 20.59 3.97
N ALA A 299 12.89 21.28 2.92
CA ALA A 299 14.28 21.25 2.45
C ALA A 299 15.25 21.87 3.46
N SER A 300 16.53 21.52 3.33
CA SER A 300 17.63 22.05 4.15
C SER A 300 17.51 21.78 5.66
N CYS A 301 16.73 20.77 6.04
CA CYS A 301 16.62 20.31 7.42
C CYS A 301 17.19 18.89 7.58
N PRO A 302 17.72 18.52 8.76
CA PRO A 302 18.18 17.14 9.01
C PRO A 302 17.08 16.10 8.76
N ASN A 303 17.44 14.97 8.17
CA ASN A 303 16.51 13.85 7.96
C ASN A 303 16.53 12.88 9.14
N ASP A 304 15.34 12.41 9.52
CA ASP A 304 15.17 11.33 10.48
C ASP A 304 13.98 10.45 10.08
N MET A 305 14.25 9.24 9.63
CA MET A 305 13.24 8.21 9.36
C MET A 305 13.50 7.08 10.36
N SER A 306 12.72 7.08 11.46
CA SER A 306 12.91 6.14 12.57
C SER A 306 11.62 5.84 13.33
N GLY A 307 11.58 4.65 13.91
CA GLY A 307 10.63 4.23 14.93
C GLY A 307 11.34 3.98 16.25
N HIS A 308 10.76 4.43 17.35
CA HIS A 308 11.26 4.17 18.69
C HIS A 308 10.16 3.50 19.53
N ALA A 309 10.55 2.51 20.32
CA ALA A 309 9.67 1.93 21.33
C ALA A 309 10.31 2.07 22.71
N LEU A 310 9.54 2.52 23.68
CA LEU A 310 9.91 2.67 25.08
C LEU A 310 9.07 1.69 25.90
N GLY A 311 9.72 0.72 26.47
CA GLY A 311 9.10 -0.26 27.36
C GLY A 311 9.52 -0.05 28.81
N ARG A 312 8.88 -0.78 29.73
CA ARG A 312 9.17 -0.67 31.18
C ARG A 312 10.58 -1.11 31.57
N ARG A 313 11.25 -1.92 30.72
CA ARG A 313 12.59 -2.45 31.02
C ARG A 313 13.63 -2.06 29.97
N GLY A 314 13.27 -1.36 28.92
CA GLY A 314 14.22 -1.03 27.88
C GLY A 314 13.62 -0.22 26.74
N THR A 315 14.44 0.00 25.72
CA THR A 315 14.07 0.77 24.53
C THR A 315 14.48 0.05 23.25
N ALA A 316 13.79 0.34 22.17
CA ALA A 316 14.16 -0.10 20.82
C ALA A 316 14.22 1.11 19.88
N LEU A 317 15.22 1.11 19.00
CA LEU A 317 15.33 2.00 17.84
C LEU A 317 15.27 1.15 16.58
N LEU A 318 14.39 1.53 15.65
CA LEU A 318 14.19 0.88 14.36
C LEU A 318 14.38 1.92 13.24
N THR A 319 15.37 1.73 12.40
CA THR A 319 15.65 2.58 11.25
C THR A 319 16.27 1.77 10.12
N GLU A 320 16.07 2.17 8.89
CA GLU A 320 16.65 1.55 7.68
C GLU A 320 18.18 1.74 7.58
N ARG A 321 18.80 2.51 8.46
CA ARG A 321 20.25 2.72 8.47
C ARG A 321 20.97 1.47 8.91
N ARG A 322 22.09 1.17 8.28
CA ARG A 322 22.98 0.07 8.72
C ARG A 322 23.29 0.22 10.22
N ARG A 323 23.12 -0.86 11.00
CA ARG A 323 23.24 -0.88 12.47
C ARG A 323 22.28 0.05 13.23
N GLY A 324 21.17 0.44 12.56
CA GLY A 324 20.16 1.31 13.16
C GLY A 324 19.09 0.57 13.95
N LEU A 325 19.14 -0.76 14.04
CA LEU A 325 18.20 -1.58 14.77
C LEU A 325 18.83 -1.96 16.11
N VAL A 326 18.46 -1.23 17.16
CA VAL A 326 19.13 -1.30 18.47
C VAL A 326 18.10 -1.54 19.58
N LEU A 327 18.35 -2.59 20.38
CA LEU A 327 17.63 -2.86 21.63
C LEU A 327 18.53 -2.55 22.81
N ARG A 328 18.01 -1.84 23.82
CA ARG A 328 18.66 -1.59 25.10
C ARG A 328 17.71 -2.04 26.20
N ALA A 329 18.16 -2.99 27.00
CA ALA A 329 17.39 -3.51 28.14
C ALA A 329 18.32 -4.07 29.22
N ASP A 330 17.97 -3.86 30.47
CA ASP A 330 18.67 -4.42 31.65
C ASP A 330 20.20 -4.14 31.63
N GLY A 331 20.59 -2.92 31.21
CA GLY A 331 22.00 -2.51 31.11
C GLY A 331 22.74 -3.02 29.86
N ASN A 332 22.12 -3.86 29.04
CA ASN A 332 22.72 -4.43 27.84
C ASN A 332 22.25 -3.70 26.59
N GLN A 333 23.11 -3.65 25.58
CA GLN A 333 22.77 -3.18 24.24
C GLN A 333 22.98 -4.30 23.23
N ARG A 334 21.98 -4.51 22.37
CA ARG A 334 22.08 -5.37 21.20
C ARG A 334 21.84 -4.55 19.93
N VAL A 335 22.69 -4.74 18.95
CA VAL A 335 22.52 -4.27 17.57
C VAL A 335 22.21 -5.48 16.70
N TYR A 336 21.32 -5.33 15.72
CA TYR A 336 21.07 -6.40 14.74
C TYR A 336 22.30 -6.59 13.85
N GLU A 337 22.81 -7.80 13.81
CA GLU A 337 23.99 -8.21 13.02
C GLU A 337 23.69 -9.38 12.07
N GLY A 338 22.41 -9.74 11.95
CA GLY A 338 21.96 -10.80 11.05
C GLY A 338 22.08 -10.41 9.56
N PRO A 339 21.75 -11.34 8.66
CA PRO A 339 21.84 -11.09 7.23
C PRO A 339 20.87 -10.00 6.77
N ALA A 340 21.39 -9.00 6.07
CA ALA A 340 20.57 -8.01 5.40
C ALA A 340 19.89 -8.65 4.18
N ASN A 341 18.69 -8.18 3.88
CA ASN A 341 17.97 -8.51 2.66
C ASN A 341 17.51 -7.24 1.94
N ASN A 342 17.06 -7.38 0.71
CA ASN A 342 16.33 -6.34 0.03
C ASN A 342 14.82 -6.52 0.33
N MET A 343 14.27 -5.71 1.21
CA MET A 343 12.88 -5.79 1.64
C MET A 343 11.88 -5.70 0.47
N TYR A 344 12.18 -4.86 -0.53
CA TYR A 344 11.37 -4.71 -1.74
C TYR A 344 11.40 -5.97 -2.63
N GLN A 345 12.50 -6.68 -2.70
CA GLN A 345 12.57 -7.97 -3.38
C GLN A 345 11.83 -9.03 -2.58
N THR A 346 12.03 -9.06 -1.27
CA THR A 346 11.44 -10.07 -0.39
C THR A 346 9.90 -10.05 -0.39
N GLU A 347 9.26 -8.88 -0.50
CA GLU A 347 7.79 -8.82 -0.61
C GLU A 347 7.27 -9.53 -1.87
N HIS A 348 7.99 -9.43 -2.99
CA HIS A 348 7.65 -10.15 -4.22
C HIS A 348 8.01 -11.64 -4.12
N ASP A 349 9.15 -12.01 -3.55
CA ASP A 349 9.53 -13.41 -3.32
C ASP A 349 8.44 -14.13 -2.51
N VAL A 350 7.93 -13.48 -1.46
CA VAL A 350 6.84 -14.00 -0.62
C VAL A 350 5.55 -14.17 -1.41
N LEU A 351 5.19 -13.21 -2.26
CA LEU A 351 4.00 -13.30 -3.12
C LEU A 351 4.09 -14.51 -4.05
N PHE A 352 5.16 -14.61 -4.84
CA PHE A 352 5.29 -15.68 -5.82
C PHE A 352 5.46 -17.06 -5.17
N ALA A 353 6.19 -17.14 -4.06
CA ALA A 353 6.26 -18.40 -3.28
C ALA A 353 4.89 -18.83 -2.77
N SER A 354 4.04 -17.90 -2.31
CA SER A 354 2.68 -18.22 -1.85
C SER A 354 1.80 -18.77 -2.97
N ILE A 355 1.93 -18.22 -4.18
CA ILE A 355 1.21 -18.70 -5.37
C ILE A 355 1.69 -20.08 -5.77
N ARG A 356 3.01 -20.27 -5.92
CA ARG A 356 3.61 -21.55 -6.34
C ARG A 356 3.34 -22.71 -5.38
N ASN A 357 3.28 -22.42 -4.09
CA ASN A 357 3.03 -23.42 -3.06
C ASN A 357 1.53 -23.60 -2.73
N SER A 358 0.63 -22.92 -3.44
CA SER A 358 -0.82 -22.91 -3.16
C SER A 358 -1.13 -22.62 -1.68
N ARG A 359 -0.36 -21.71 -1.07
CA ARG A 359 -0.50 -21.23 0.32
C ARG A 359 -0.75 -19.72 0.30
N PRO A 360 -2.00 -19.29 0.05
CA PRO A 360 -2.29 -17.88 -0.14
C PRO A 360 -1.99 -17.05 1.11
N ILE A 361 -1.40 -15.88 0.89
CA ILE A 361 -1.10 -14.88 1.92
C ILE A 361 -2.08 -13.72 1.74
N ASN A 362 -2.57 -13.16 2.84
CA ASN A 362 -3.44 -12.00 2.81
C ASN A 362 -3.00 -10.96 3.83
N ASN A 363 -2.33 -9.91 3.34
CA ASN A 363 -1.86 -8.79 4.13
C ASN A 363 -2.92 -7.66 4.28
N GLY A 364 -4.13 -7.87 3.80
CA GLY A 364 -5.16 -6.85 3.68
C GLY A 364 -5.55 -6.19 5.00
N GLU A 365 -5.56 -6.94 6.10
CA GLU A 365 -5.99 -6.41 7.38
C GLU A 365 -5.04 -5.31 7.90
N TYR A 366 -3.76 -5.61 8.05
CA TYR A 366 -2.81 -4.60 8.53
C TYR A 366 -2.59 -3.47 7.50
N MET A 367 -2.60 -3.79 6.21
CA MET A 367 -2.50 -2.80 5.14
C MET A 367 -3.62 -1.74 5.25
N ALA A 368 -4.87 -2.17 5.43
CA ALA A 368 -6.02 -1.30 5.54
C ALA A 368 -6.03 -0.52 6.87
N LYS A 369 -5.76 -1.19 7.99
CA LYS A 369 -5.80 -0.57 9.31
C LYS A 369 -4.66 0.43 9.53
N SER A 370 -3.44 0.13 9.06
CA SER A 370 -2.31 1.07 9.13
C SER A 370 -2.55 2.29 8.22
N THR A 371 -3.20 2.10 7.06
CA THR A 371 -3.65 3.21 6.22
C THR A 371 -4.70 4.06 6.96
N LEU A 372 -5.69 3.43 7.63
CA LEU A 372 -6.70 4.16 8.41
C LEU A 372 -6.07 4.94 9.57
N MET A 373 -5.06 4.39 10.25
CA MET A 373 -4.32 5.09 11.29
C MET A 373 -3.68 6.38 10.77
N ALA A 374 -3.10 6.35 9.57
CA ALA A 374 -2.53 7.53 8.93
C ALA A 374 -3.60 8.55 8.50
N ILE A 375 -4.76 8.07 8.01
CA ILE A 375 -5.92 8.91 7.67
C ILE A 375 -6.50 9.56 8.94
N GLN A 376 -6.62 8.83 10.04
CA GLN A 376 -7.08 9.34 11.35
C GLN A 376 -6.24 10.54 11.80
N ALA A 377 -4.91 10.48 11.65
CA ALA A 377 -4.01 11.60 11.95
C ALA A 377 -4.26 12.81 11.04
N ARG A 378 -4.44 12.59 9.73
CA ARG A 378 -4.79 13.67 8.81
C ARG A 378 -6.09 14.34 9.24
N MET A 379 -7.13 13.56 9.53
CA MET A 379 -8.41 14.09 10.01
C MET A 379 -8.24 14.93 11.28
N ALA A 380 -7.46 14.43 12.26
CA ALA A 380 -7.21 15.17 13.51
C ALA A 380 -6.49 16.49 13.26
N ALA A 381 -5.42 16.48 12.45
CA ALA A 381 -4.66 17.69 12.13
C ALA A 381 -5.43 18.68 11.27
N TYR A 382 -6.24 18.21 10.32
CA TYR A 382 -7.04 19.06 9.43
C TYR A 382 -8.21 19.75 10.14
N THR A 383 -8.80 19.07 11.13
CA THR A 383 -9.97 19.59 11.84
C THR A 383 -9.64 20.26 13.17
N GLY A 384 -8.48 19.95 13.76
CA GLY A 384 -8.11 20.34 15.12
C GLY A 384 -8.88 19.58 16.21
N GLN A 385 -9.57 18.48 15.85
CA GLN A 385 -10.39 17.70 16.75
C GLN A 385 -9.66 16.46 17.27
N VAL A 386 -10.12 15.94 18.42
CA VAL A 386 -9.82 14.56 18.80
C VAL A 386 -10.63 13.66 17.88
N VAL A 387 -9.95 12.73 17.20
CA VAL A 387 -10.60 11.76 16.31
C VAL A 387 -10.44 10.37 16.90
N THR A 388 -11.55 9.71 17.19
CA THR A 388 -11.55 8.31 17.63
C THR A 388 -11.37 7.37 16.43
N TRP A 389 -10.90 6.14 16.70
CA TRP A 389 -10.80 5.10 15.67
C TRP A 389 -12.14 4.86 14.96
N GLN A 390 -13.21 4.80 15.74
CA GLN A 390 -14.56 4.57 15.19
C GLN A 390 -15.04 5.73 14.32
N GLN A 391 -14.75 6.99 14.71
CA GLN A 391 -15.05 8.14 13.87
C GLN A 391 -14.28 8.08 12.56
N ALA A 392 -12.98 7.77 12.61
CA ALA A 392 -12.16 7.62 11.39
C ALA A 392 -12.68 6.49 10.49
N LEU A 393 -12.95 5.31 11.05
CA LEU A 393 -13.43 4.15 10.28
C LEU A 393 -14.81 4.37 9.66
N ASN A 394 -15.71 5.07 10.36
CA ASN A 394 -17.10 5.30 9.93
C ASN A 394 -17.28 6.64 9.20
N SER A 395 -16.21 7.40 9.00
CA SER A 395 -16.25 8.65 8.25
C SER A 395 -16.87 8.46 6.87
N ARG A 396 -17.65 9.44 6.45
CA ARG A 396 -18.25 9.53 5.12
C ARG A 396 -17.50 10.48 4.19
N GLU A 397 -16.34 10.99 4.62
CA GLU A 397 -15.45 11.76 3.77
C GLU A 397 -15.08 10.92 2.55
N ASP A 398 -15.64 11.28 1.40
CA ASP A 398 -15.37 10.68 0.10
C ASP A 398 -14.61 11.69 -0.75
N LEU A 399 -13.37 11.36 -1.06
CA LEU A 399 -12.46 12.22 -1.82
C LEU A 399 -12.52 11.93 -3.33
N SER A 400 -13.46 11.14 -3.80
CA SER A 400 -13.57 10.76 -5.20
C SER A 400 -13.94 11.94 -6.12
N PRO A 401 -13.38 12.01 -7.34
CA PRO A 401 -13.83 12.94 -8.35
C PRO A 401 -15.21 12.53 -8.91
N GLN A 402 -15.90 13.45 -9.57
CA GLN A 402 -17.19 13.18 -10.21
C GLN A 402 -17.07 12.25 -11.43
N GLY A 403 -15.88 12.07 -11.98
CA GLY A 403 -15.61 11.21 -13.13
C GLY A 403 -14.11 10.99 -13.35
N TYR A 404 -13.79 9.94 -14.09
CA TYR A 404 -12.41 9.50 -14.37
C TYR A 404 -12.08 9.66 -15.88
N THR A 405 -12.07 10.91 -16.34
CA THR A 405 -11.56 11.30 -17.67
C THR A 405 -10.66 12.52 -17.52
N PHE A 406 -9.83 12.79 -18.51
CA PHE A 406 -8.96 13.98 -18.47
C PHE A 406 -9.73 15.31 -18.55
N ASP A 407 -11.00 15.27 -18.99
CA ASP A 407 -11.90 16.42 -19.04
C ASP A 407 -12.77 16.53 -17.77
N SER A 408 -12.77 15.52 -16.92
CA SER A 408 -13.51 15.55 -15.64
C SER A 408 -12.90 16.59 -14.70
N ARG A 409 -13.76 17.20 -13.88
CA ARG A 409 -13.33 18.14 -12.85
C ARG A 409 -12.83 17.34 -11.63
N PRO A 410 -11.57 17.51 -11.19
CA PRO A 410 -11.11 16.91 -9.95
C PRO A 410 -11.79 17.56 -8.73
N PRO A 411 -11.72 16.94 -7.54
CA PRO A 411 -12.20 17.55 -6.31
C PRO A 411 -11.58 18.92 -6.05
N ALA A 412 -12.29 19.78 -5.33
CA ALA A 412 -11.79 21.09 -4.95
C ALA A 412 -10.51 20.98 -4.10
N SER A 413 -9.56 21.87 -4.35
CA SER A 413 -8.26 21.88 -3.69
C SER A 413 -8.21 22.97 -2.61
N GLU A 414 -9.04 22.82 -1.56
CA GLU A 414 -9.03 23.74 -0.43
C GLU A 414 -8.04 23.27 0.65
N VAL A 415 -7.22 24.21 1.13
CA VAL A 415 -6.33 23.95 2.25
C VAL A 415 -7.14 23.81 3.53
N ALA A 416 -7.01 22.69 4.20
CA ALA A 416 -7.68 22.48 5.48
C ALA A 416 -7.24 23.50 6.53
N MET A 417 -8.17 23.93 7.39
CA MET A 417 -7.92 24.89 8.46
C MET A 417 -8.49 24.33 9.78
N PRO A 418 -7.63 24.03 10.76
CA PRO A 418 -8.06 23.54 12.07
C PRO A 418 -9.05 24.49 12.74
N GLY A 419 -10.10 23.93 13.31
CA GLY A 419 -11.21 24.70 13.91
C GLY A 419 -12.26 25.20 12.91
N VAL A 420 -11.99 25.13 11.60
CA VAL A 420 -12.92 25.51 10.52
C VAL A 420 -13.32 24.30 9.69
N THR A 421 -12.34 23.48 9.25
CA THR A 421 -12.58 22.24 8.53
C THR A 421 -13.36 21.26 9.43
N ARG A 422 -14.44 20.72 8.91
CA ARG A 422 -15.33 19.84 9.67
C ARG A 422 -14.88 18.38 9.57
N LEU A 423 -15.04 17.66 10.66
CA LEU A 423 -14.96 16.19 10.66
C LEU A 423 -16.27 15.64 10.06
N VAL A 424 -16.17 14.76 9.05
CA VAL A 424 -17.32 14.23 8.28
C VAL A 424 -17.49 12.73 8.52
#